data_b5d98acad3e57b9272015f1dd25c8b8c
#
_entry.id   b5d98acad3e57b9272015f1dd25c8b8c
#
_cell.length_a   1.000
_cell.length_b   1.000
_cell.length_c   1.000
_cell.angle_alpha   90.00
_cell.angle_beta   90.00
_cell.angle_gamma   90.00
#
_symmetry.space_group_name_H-M   'P 1'
#
loop_
_entity.id
_entity.type
_entity.pdbx_description
1 polymer ?
#
loop_
_entity_poly.entity_id
_entity_poly.type
_entity_poly.pdbx_seq_one_letter_code
_entity_poly.pdbx_strand_id
1 'polypeptide(L)'
;MSQRLPTVFIPALLCDEMLYREVIAVLGDVIEPQVMMSPQAKLADSAADILARAPRTFALVGTSYGANLALAIALAAPERVSSLWLMGCDASAPAAGGPDLAAGLDATPDAIIDFLAGIVVRPADHAASAAFKAMAHRVGAPAGAAQARALAGRDDIWSRLGELRMPALILTGDEDPIAPPARGQQLAQAMPHARFELMQQCGHLPALEQPARAAALFHAFLGEDAAQPHPAR
;
A
#
# COMPACT_ATOMS: atom_id res chain seq x y z
N MET A 1 19.67 -21.28 -10.51
CA MET A 1 18.37 -20.86 -9.96
C MET A 1 18.44 -19.35 -9.81
N SER A 2 17.55 -18.58 -10.44
CA SER A 2 17.50 -17.12 -10.24
C SER A 2 17.16 -16.83 -8.77
N GLN A 3 17.86 -15.89 -8.16
CA GLN A 3 17.58 -15.48 -6.79
C GLN A 3 16.20 -14.79 -6.78
N ARG A 4 15.30 -15.21 -5.90
CA ARG A 4 14.00 -14.56 -5.73
C ARG A 4 14.20 -13.13 -5.23
N LEU A 5 13.32 -12.22 -5.68
CA LEU A 5 13.39 -10.80 -5.32
C LEU A 5 12.90 -10.60 -3.88
N PRO A 6 13.75 -10.13 -2.94
CA PRO A 6 13.29 -9.74 -1.62
C PRO A 6 12.20 -8.67 -1.74
N THR A 7 11.02 -8.94 -1.19
CA THR A 7 9.84 -8.07 -1.36
C THR A 7 9.15 -7.83 -0.03
N VAL A 8 9.11 -6.56 0.38
CA VAL A 8 8.44 -6.13 1.61
C VAL A 8 7.03 -5.65 1.28
N PHE A 9 6.05 -6.21 1.97
CA PHE A 9 4.63 -5.86 1.85
C PHE A 9 4.16 -5.13 3.09
N ILE A 10 3.53 -3.97 2.91
CA ILE A 10 2.96 -3.17 4.00
C ILE A 10 1.43 -3.11 3.83
N PRO A 11 0.66 -3.73 4.74
CA PRO A 11 -0.79 -3.77 4.66
C PRO A 11 -1.46 -2.40 4.83
N ALA A 12 -2.72 -2.32 4.43
CA ALA A 12 -3.58 -1.18 4.64
C ALA A 12 -3.93 -0.98 6.13
N LEU A 13 -4.57 0.15 6.45
CA LEU A 13 -5.15 0.42 7.78
C LEU A 13 -6.02 -0.77 8.21
N LEU A 14 -5.80 -1.28 9.43
CA LEU A 14 -6.53 -2.42 9.99
C LEU A 14 -6.42 -3.73 9.19
N CYS A 15 -5.46 -3.84 8.27
CA CYS A 15 -5.17 -5.08 7.55
C CYS A 15 -3.89 -5.74 8.08
N ASP A 16 -3.84 -7.07 7.98
CA ASP A 16 -2.70 -7.91 8.30
C ASP A 16 -2.16 -8.64 7.05
N GLU A 17 -1.34 -9.68 7.24
CA GLU A 17 -0.73 -10.46 6.16
C GLU A 17 -1.75 -11.13 5.23
N MET A 18 -2.98 -11.32 5.70
CA MET A 18 -4.03 -11.93 4.91
C MET A 18 -4.46 -11.07 3.70
N LEU A 19 -4.21 -9.74 3.75
CA LEU A 19 -4.42 -8.85 2.61
C LEU A 19 -3.67 -9.31 1.36
N TYR A 20 -2.46 -9.84 1.53
CA TYR A 20 -1.58 -10.23 0.42
C TYR A 20 -1.44 -11.73 0.22
N ARG A 21 -2.10 -12.56 1.03
CA ARG A 21 -1.94 -14.03 1.01
C ARG A 21 -2.05 -14.62 -0.39
N GLU A 22 -3.09 -14.25 -1.13
CA GLU A 22 -3.33 -14.82 -2.46
C GLU A 22 -2.40 -14.22 -3.52
N VAL A 23 -2.07 -12.94 -3.42
CA VAL A 23 -1.05 -12.29 -4.27
C VAL A 23 0.31 -12.96 -4.09
N ILE A 24 0.73 -13.18 -2.85
CA ILE A 24 1.99 -13.86 -2.51
C ILE A 24 1.99 -15.30 -3.01
N ALA A 25 0.87 -16.01 -2.90
CA ALA A 25 0.76 -17.37 -3.40
C ALA A 25 0.98 -17.48 -4.92
N VAL A 26 0.51 -16.49 -5.68
CA VAL A 26 0.71 -16.43 -7.15
C VAL A 26 2.17 -16.05 -7.50
N LEU A 27 2.80 -15.19 -6.72
CA LEU A 27 4.14 -14.65 -6.98
C LEU A 27 5.28 -15.45 -6.35
N GLY A 28 4.98 -16.50 -5.59
CA GLY A 28 5.92 -17.19 -4.71
C GLY A 28 7.20 -17.75 -5.37
N ASP A 29 7.18 -17.98 -6.68
CA ASP A 29 8.36 -18.46 -7.42
C ASP A 29 9.32 -17.34 -7.81
N VAL A 30 8.86 -16.08 -7.85
CA VAL A 30 9.65 -14.92 -8.29
C VAL A 30 10.07 -13.99 -7.15
N ILE A 31 9.34 -14.00 -6.02
CA ILE A 31 9.61 -13.14 -4.87
C ILE A 31 10.00 -13.91 -3.62
N GLU A 32 10.71 -13.26 -2.70
CA GLU A 32 10.91 -13.66 -1.30
C GLU A 32 10.11 -12.70 -0.41
N PRO A 33 8.85 -13.03 -0.05
CA PRO A 33 7.94 -12.09 0.57
C PRO A 33 8.18 -11.95 2.08
N GLN A 34 8.08 -10.71 2.57
CA GLN A 34 8.04 -10.37 3.99
C GLN A 34 6.92 -9.37 4.23
N VAL A 35 5.87 -9.77 4.95
CA VAL A 35 4.82 -8.83 5.35
C VAL A 35 5.24 -8.16 6.66
N MET A 36 5.33 -6.83 6.64
CA MET A 36 5.81 -6.05 7.77
C MET A 36 4.76 -5.07 8.25
N MET A 37 4.54 -5.06 9.55
CA MET A 37 3.67 -4.10 10.24
C MET A 37 4.47 -3.33 11.27
N SER A 38 4.21 -2.04 11.38
CA SER A 38 4.76 -1.16 12.42
C SER A 38 3.75 -0.05 12.72
N PRO A 39 2.77 -0.30 13.62
CA PRO A 39 1.68 0.62 13.89
C PRO A 39 2.12 1.72 14.87
N GLN A 40 3.03 2.60 14.45
CA GLN A 40 3.40 3.80 15.19
C GLN A 40 2.46 4.97 14.86
N ALA A 41 2.40 5.97 15.74
CA ALA A 41 1.53 7.14 15.56
C ALA A 41 2.06 8.16 14.54
N LYS A 42 3.24 7.92 13.96
CA LYS A 42 3.84 8.73 12.89
C LYS A 42 4.39 7.83 11.79
N LEU A 43 4.18 8.20 10.52
CA LEU A 43 4.73 7.44 9.39
C LEU A 43 6.26 7.34 9.44
N ALA A 44 6.97 8.40 9.87
CA ALA A 44 8.42 8.41 9.97
C ALA A 44 8.93 7.36 10.98
N ASP A 45 8.26 7.20 12.12
CA ASP A 45 8.65 6.23 13.15
C ASP A 45 8.40 4.80 12.66
N SER A 46 7.26 4.56 11.98
CA SER A 46 6.96 3.29 11.31
C SER A 46 7.97 2.97 10.20
N ALA A 47 8.36 3.97 9.41
CA ALA A 47 9.35 3.81 8.35
C ALA A 47 10.73 3.42 8.90
N ALA A 48 11.17 4.09 9.96
CA ALA A 48 12.44 3.78 10.62
C ALA A 48 12.47 2.34 11.18
N ASP A 49 11.39 1.92 11.84
CA ASP A 49 11.27 0.55 12.37
C ASP A 49 11.28 -0.51 11.26
N ILE A 50 10.55 -0.29 10.16
CA ILE A 50 10.56 -1.22 9.02
C ILE A 50 11.95 -1.25 8.38
N LEU A 51 12.58 -0.11 8.13
CA LEU A 51 13.93 -0.04 7.55
C LEU A 51 14.98 -0.74 8.42
N ALA A 52 14.83 -0.74 9.74
CA ALA A 52 15.74 -1.45 10.63
C ALA A 52 15.66 -2.99 10.49
N ARG A 53 14.51 -3.51 10.06
CA ARG A 53 14.23 -4.96 9.95
C ARG A 53 14.23 -5.49 8.52
N ALA A 54 14.03 -4.61 7.53
CA ALA A 54 13.94 -4.97 6.12
C ALA A 54 15.28 -5.45 5.54
N PRO A 55 15.29 -6.27 4.47
CA PRO A 55 16.48 -6.62 3.72
C PRO A 55 17.27 -5.39 3.27
N ARG A 56 18.56 -5.56 2.92
CA ARG A 56 19.41 -4.45 2.48
C ARG A 56 18.84 -3.74 1.25
N THR A 57 18.32 -4.48 0.28
CA THR A 57 17.63 -3.96 -0.90
C THR A 57 16.40 -4.83 -1.15
N PHE A 58 15.28 -4.21 -1.48
CA PHE A 58 13.99 -4.91 -1.62
C PHE A 58 13.04 -4.17 -2.55
N ALA A 59 12.13 -4.91 -3.19
CA ALA A 59 10.92 -4.35 -3.76
C ALA A 59 9.93 -4.00 -2.63
N LEU A 60 9.23 -2.88 -2.74
CA LEU A 60 8.35 -2.39 -1.69
C LEU A 60 6.92 -2.28 -2.19
N VAL A 61 6.02 -2.98 -1.53
CA VAL A 61 4.59 -3.04 -1.85
C VAL A 61 3.79 -2.42 -0.72
N GLY A 62 2.88 -1.50 -1.04
CA GLY A 62 2.01 -0.89 -0.05
C GLY A 62 0.59 -0.67 -0.56
N THR A 63 -0.39 -0.83 0.33
CA THR A 63 -1.79 -0.54 0.05
C THR A 63 -2.32 0.50 1.02
N SER A 64 -2.94 1.58 0.53
CA SER A 64 -3.58 2.62 1.36
C SER A 64 -2.63 3.22 2.41
N TYR A 65 -2.87 3.02 3.71
CA TYR A 65 -1.92 3.35 4.78
C TYR A 65 -0.51 2.81 4.45
N GLY A 66 -0.43 1.55 4.04
CA GLY A 66 0.83 0.93 3.67
C GLY A 66 1.49 1.58 2.46
N ALA A 67 0.73 2.12 1.51
CA ALA A 67 1.27 2.86 0.37
C ALA A 67 1.85 4.23 0.79
N ASN A 68 1.19 4.95 1.70
CA ASN A 68 1.74 6.18 2.27
C ASN A 68 3.02 5.90 3.07
N LEU A 69 3.05 4.79 3.83
CA LEU A 69 4.25 4.37 4.55
C LEU A 69 5.36 3.92 3.59
N ALA A 70 5.02 3.26 2.48
CA ALA A 70 5.98 2.89 1.44
C ALA A 70 6.61 4.13 0.77
N LEU A 71 5.83 5.17 0.51
CA LEU A 71 6.36 6.45 0.02
C LEU A 71 7.31 7.10 1.04
N ALA A 72 6.96 7.08 2.33
CA ALA A 72 7.83 7.60 3.39
C ALA A 72 9.15 6.82 3.48
N ILE A 73 9.12 5.50 3.37
CA ILE A 73 10.31 4.62 3.33
C ILE A 73 11.16 4.93 2.10
N ALA A 74 10.55 5.02 0.91
CA ALA A 74 11.26 5.27 -0.33
C ALA A 74 11.92 6.65 -0.37
N LEU A 75 11.30 7.67 0.25
CA LEU A 75 11.89 9.01 0.40
C LEU A 75 13.00 9.06 1.46
N ALA A 76 12.94 8.20 2.48
CA ALA A 76 13.96 8.14 3.54
C ALA A 76 15.21 7.33 3.15
N ALA A 77 15.05 6.30 2.30
CA ALA A 77 16.13 5.39 1.91
C ALA A 77 15.95 4.91 0.44
N PRO A 78 15.99 5.82 -0.55
CA PRO A 78 15.70 5.49 -1.95
C PRO A 78 16.64 4.44 -2.53
N GLU A 79 17.87 4.35 -2.05
CA GLU A 79 18.88 3.37 -2.48
C GLU A 79 18.57 1.93 -2.03
N ARG A 80 17.67 1.76 -1.08
CA ARG A 80 17.24 0.46 -0.58
C ARG A 80 16.04 -0.11 -1.31
N VAL A 81 15.25 0.73 -1.99
CA VAL A 81 14.02 0.35 -2.68
C VAL A 81 14.31 0.11 -4.16
N SER A 82 14.30 -1.15 -4.59
CA SER A 82 14.58 -1.52 -5.98
C SER A 82 13.40 -1.21 -6.91
N SER A 83 12.17 -1.35 -6.43
CA SER A 83 10.94 -0.98 -7.14
C SER A 83 9.81 -0.72 -6.14
N LEU A 84 8.80 0.05 -6.57
CA LEU A 84 7.61 0.37 -5.79
C LEU A 84 6.35 -0.21 -6.44
N TRP A 85 5.47 -0.75 -5.63
CA TRP A 85 4.11 -1.08 -6.03
C TRP A 85 3.12 -0.50 -5.04
N LEU A 86 2.36 0.51 -5.48
CA LEU A 86 1.45 1.29 -4.65
C LEU A 86 0.01 1.08 -5.07
N MET A 87 -0.86 0.72 -4.15
CA MET A 87 -2.29 0.49 -4.36
C MET A 87 -3.12 1.43 -3.50
N GLY A 88 -4.15 2.07 -4.09
CA GLY A 88 -5.06 2.95 -3.37
C GLY A 88 -4.33 4.08 -2.63
N CYS A 89 -3.43 4.81 -3.32
CA CYS A 89 -2.52 5.79 -2.73
C CYS A 89 -2.87 7.23 -3.11
N ASP A 90 -2.76 8.14 -2.14
CA ASP A 90 -2.81 9.60 -2.35
C ASP A 90 -1.66 10.26 -1.57
N ALA A 91 -0.85 11.05 -2.26
CA ALA A 91 0.32 11.74 -1.71
C ALA A 91 -0.02 13.06 -1.00
N SER A 92 -1.30 13.45 -0.94
CA SER A 92 -1.76 14.68 -0.29
C SER A 92 -1.74 14.57 1.24
N ALA A 93 -1.58 15.70 1.91
CA ALA A 93 -1.98 15.80 3.31
C ALA A 93 -3.48 15.47 3.46
N PRO A 94 -3.93 15.02 4.64
CA PRO A 94 -5.33 14.73 4.87
C PRO A 94 -6.19 16.00 4.70
N ALA A 95 -7.39 15.83 4.13
CA ALA A 95 -8.34 16.94 4.02
C ALA A 95 -8.78 17.42 5.41
N ALA A 96 -8.86 18.74 5.58
CA ALA A 96 -9.37 19.32 6.81
C ALA A 96 -10.84 18.93 7.06
N GLY A 97 -11.18 18.62 8.30
CA GLY A 97 -12.56 18.29 8.69
C GLY A 97 -13.03 16.88 8.36
N GLY A 98 -12.11 15.99 7.93
CA GLY A 98 -12.41 14.57 7.80
C GLY A 98 -12.70 13.89 9.15
N PRO A 99 -13.24 12.65 9.14
CA PRO A 99 -13.54 11.92 10.37
C PRO A 99 -12.26 11.60 11.15
N ASP A 100 -12.29 11.75 12.47
CA ASP A 100 -11.22 11.30 13.35
C ASP A 100 -11.35 9.79 13.57
N LEU A 101 -10.75 9.02 12.63
CA LEU A 101 -10.76 7.55 12.69
C LEU A 101 -10.04 7.03 13.95
N ALA A 102 -9.02 7.74 14.43
CA ALA A 102 -8.28 7.31 15.61
C ALA A 102 -9.14 7.41 16.87
N ALA A 103 -9.79 8.56 17.10
CA ALA A 103 -10.73 8.73 18.21
C ALA A 103 -11.92 7.76 18.10
N GLY A 104 -12.41 7.52 16.89
CA GLY A 104 -13.47 6.55 16.65
C GLY A 104 -13.06 5.12 17.01
N LEU A 105 -11.84 4.69 16.63
CA LEU A 105 -11.29 3.37 16.98
C LEU A 105 -11.04 3.22 18.48
N ASP A 106 -10.66 4.30 19.17
CA ASP A 106 -10.50 4.29 20.62
C ASP A 106 -11.85 4.17 21.36
N ALA A 107 -12.93 4.77 20.82
CA ALA A 107 -14.23 4.85 21.49
C ALA A 107 -15.24 3.76 21.06
N THR A 108 -15.32 3.49 19.76
CA THR A 108 -16.33 2.60 19.16
C THR A 108 -15.72 1.79 18.00
N PRO A 109 -14.75 0.89 18.27
CA PRO A 109 -13.98 0.21 17.23
C PRO A 109 -14.84 -0.54 16.22
N ASP A 110 -15.85 -1.28 16.66
CA ASP A 110 -16.73 -2.04 15.77
C ASP A 110 -17.49 -1.16 14.78
N ALA A 111 -17.98 0.01 15.24
CA ALA A 111 -18.67 0.95 14.36
C ALA A 111 -17.73 1.53 13.28
N ILE A 112 -16.48 1.82 13.62
CA ILE A 112 -15.48 2.27 12.65
C ILE A 112 -15.08 1.15 11.68
N ILE A 113 -14.91 -0.07 12.18
CA ILE A 113 -14.62 -1.24 11.32
C ILE A 113 -15.77 -1.47 10.33
N ASP A 114 -17.02 -1.41 10.80
CA ASP A 114 -18.20 -1.55 9.94
C ASP A 114 -18.29 -0.43 8.89
N PHE A 115 -18.05 0.81 9.29
CA PHE A 115 -17.99 1.95 8.37
C PHE A 115 -16.92 1.77 7.31
N LEU A 116 -15.69 1.43 7.71
CA LEU A 116 -14.57 1.21 6.78
C LEU A 116 -14.85 0.04 5.84
N ALA A 117 -15.40 -1.06 6.34
CA ALA A 117 -15.75 -2.23 5.54
C ALA A 117 -16.77 -1.92 4.43
N GLY A 118 -17.55 -0.85 4.59
CA GLY A 118 -18.52 -0.37 3.59
C GLY A 118 -17.90 0.49 2.49
N ILE A 119 -16.66 0.98 2.66
CA ILE A 119 -16.04 1.92 1.71
C ILE A 119 -14.68 1.46 1.16
N VAL A 120 -13.97 0.53 1.85
CA VAL A 120 -12.64 0.07 1.40
C VAL A 120 -12.70 -1.04 0.36
N VAL A 121 -13.86 -1.64 0.15
CA VAL A 121 -14.11 -2.63 -0.91
C VAL A 121 -15.41 -2.27 -1.62
N ARG A 122 -15.62 -2.85 -2.80
CA ARG A 122 -16.88 -2.65 -3.51
C ARG A 122 -18.07 -3.13 -2.67
N PRO A 123 -19.20 -2.41 -2.67
CA PRO A 123 -20.38 -2.81 -1.90
C PRO A 123 -20.93 -4.20 -2.26
N ALA A 124 -20.72 -4.65 -3.49
CA ALA A 124 -21.14 -5.98 -3.95
C ALA A 124 -20.18 -7.11 -3.52
N ASP A 125 -18.96 -6.79 -3.05
CA ASP A 125 -17.97 -7.79 -2.64
C ASP A 125 -18.08 -8.09 -1.14
N HIS A 126 -19.11 -8.86 -0.79
CA HIS A 126 -19.35 -9.27 0.59
C HIS A 126 -18.24 -10.15 1.18
N ALA A 127 -17.52 -10.91 0.34
CA ALA A 127 -16.42 -11.76 0.77
C ALA A 127 -15.21 -10.91 1.18
N ALA A 128 -14.82 -9.93 0.36
CA ALA A 128 -13.76 -8.99 0.70
C ALA A 128 -14.11 -8.14 1.93
N SER A 129 -15.36 -7.68 2.06
CA SER A 129 -15.84 -6.95 3.25
C SER A 129 -15.72 -7.80 4.52
N ALA A 130 -16.13 -9.07 4.49
CA ALA A 130 -15.97 -9.98 5.62
C ALA A 130 -14.50 -10.26 5.95
N ALA A 131 -13.65 -10.43 4.93
CA ALA A 131 -12.22 -10.65 5.12
C ALA A 131 -11.54 -9.41 5.74
N PHE A 132 -11.89 -8.19 5.29
CA PHE A 132 -11.43 -6.94 5.90
C PHE A 132 -11.79 -6.87 7.39
N LYS A 133 -13.06 -7.10 7.76
CA LYS A 133 -13.51 -7.11 9.15
C LYS A 133 -12.73 -8.11 10.02
N ALA A 134 -12.51 -9.32 9.49
CA ALA A 134 -11.74 -10.34 10.18
C ALA A 134 -10.27 -9.91 10.42
N MET A 135 -9.62 -9.26 9.45
CA MET A 135 -8.30 -8.66 9.63
C MET A 135 -8.33 -7.56 10.67
N ALA A 136 -9.30 -6.65 10.58
CA ALA A 136 -9.43 -5.51 11.48
C ALA A 136 -9.57 -5.92 12.95
N HIS A 137 -10.35 -6.96 13.23
CA HIS A 137 -10.46 -7.52 14.58
C HIS A 137 -9.16 -8.18 15.08
N ARG A 138 -8.37 -8.82 14.19
CA ARG A 138 -7.07 -9.39 14.58
C ARG A 138 -6.01 -8.33 14.84
N VAL A 139 -5.96 -7.28 14.00
CA VAL A 139 -5.04 -6.14 14.16
C VAL A 139 -5.39 -5.36 15.44
N GLY A 140 -6.66 -5.18 15.71
CA GLY A 140 -7.19 -4.57 16.91
C GLY A 140 -7.17 -3.04 16.90
N ALA A 141 -8.06 -2.46 17.70
CA ALA A 141 -8.26 -1.02 17.76
C ALA A 141 -7.00 -0.20 18.14
N PRO A 142 -6.16 -0.61 19.09
CA PRO A 142 -4.96 0.17 19.44
C PRO A 142 -3.98 0.34 18.30
N ALA A 143 -3.72 -0.72 17.53
CA ALA A 143 -2.85 -0.66 16.36
C ALA A 143 -3.50 0.15 15.24
N GLY A 144 -4.80 -0.06 14.98
CA GLY A 144 -5.57 0.72 14.01
C GLY A 144 -5.60 2.21 14.33
N ALA A 145 -5.79 2.58 15.60
CA ALA A 145 -5.79 3.97 16.03
C ALA A 145 -4.40 4.63 15.84
N ALA A 146 -3.31 3.90 16.11
CA ALA A 146 -1.96 4.39 15.84
C ALA A 146 -1.73 4.63 14.34
N GLN A 147 -2.12 3.69 13.48
CA GLN A 147 -2.06 3.84 12.02
C GLN A 147 -2.91 5.04 11.54
N ALA A 148 -4.13 5.22 12.09
CA ALA A 148 -5.01 6.34 11.75
C ALA A 148 -4.39 7.68 12.14
N ARG A 149 -3.75 7.77 13.32
CA ARG A 149 -2.98 8.98 13.75
C ARG A 149 -1.83 9.28 12.79
N ALA A 150 -1.09 8.24 12.35
CA ALA A 150 -0.02 8.40 11.40
C ALA A 150 -0.51 8.97 10.06
N LEU A 151 -1.66 8.48 9.56
CA LEU A 151 -2.30 9.03 8.36
C LEU A 151 -2.79 10.46 8.55
N ALA A 152 -3.40 10.77 9.70
CA ALA A 152 -3.91 12.09 10.01
C ALA A 152 -2.79 13.14 10.14
N GLY A 153 -1.61 12.72 10.55
CA GLY A 153 -0.42 13.57 10.69
C GLY A 153 0.53 13.57 9.49
N ARG A 154 0.15 12.96 8.34
CA ARG A 154 1.04 12.91 7.18
C ARG A 154 1.13 14.25 6.47
N ASP A 155 2.32 14.54 5.96
CA ASP A 155 2.57 15.72 5.13
C ASP A 155 2.06 15.52 3.68
N ASP A 156 1.88 16.64 2.98
CA ASP A 156 1.80 16.66 1.52
C ASP A 156 3.19 16.45 0.94
N ILE A 157 3.33 15.44 0.09
CA ILE A 157 4.63 15.06 -0.49
C ILE A 157 4.65 15.16 -2.03
N TRP A 158 3.65 15.80 -2.65
CA TRP A 158 3.58 15.93 -4.11
C TRP A 158 4.85 16.54 -4.72
N SER A 159 5.41 17.58 -4.09
CA SER A 159 6.64 18.23 -4.57
C SER A 159 7.89 17.33 -4.52
N ARG A 160 7.85 16.24 -3.75
CA ARG A 160 8.96 15.33 -3.54
C ARG A 160 8.91 14.05 -4.37
N LEU A 161 7.77 13.78 -5.04
CA LEU A 161 7.60 12.54 -5.83
C LEU A 161 8.63 12.41 -6.96
N GLY A 162 9.10 13.52 -7.51
CA GLY A 162 10.17 13.54 -8.51
C GLY A 162 11.54 13.06 -8.00
N GLU A 163 11.74 12.93 -6.66
CA GLU A 163 12.94 12.33 -6.07
C GLU A 163 12.98 10.81 -6.20
N LEU A 164 11.81 10.17 -6.35
CA LEU A 164 11.65 8.72 -6.43
C LEU A 164 11.99 8.22 -7.84
N ARG A 165 13.21 7.73 -8.02
CA ARG A 165 13.78 7.30 -9.31
C ARG A 165 13.69 5.79 -9.57
N MET A 166 13.26 5.00 -8.58
CA MET A 166 13.03 3.59 -8.80
C MET A 166 11.80 3.38 -9.70
N PRO A 167 11.75 2.27 -10.47
CA PRO A 167 10.55 1.86 -11.18
C PRO A 167 9.35 1.76 -10.21
N ALA A 168 8.17 2.21 -10.64
CA ALA A 168 6.98 2.17 -9.81
C ALA A 168 5.74 1.72 -10.59
N LEU A 169 4.92 0.88 -9.97
CA LEU A 169 3.60 0.50 -10.44
C LEU A 169 2.55 1.11 -9.52
N ILE A 170 1.69 1.96 -10.07
CA ILE A 170 0.56 2.56 -9.36
C ILE A 170 -0.71 1.85 -9.81
N LEU A 171 -1.41 1.21 -8.88
CA LEU A 171 -2.60 0.44 -9.15
C LEU A 171 -3.80 1.02 -8.40
N THR A 172 -4.88 1.33 -9.12
CA THR A 172 -6.10 1.90 -8.52
C THR A 172 -7.33 1.18 -9.04
N GLY A 173 -8.30 0.90 -8.18
CA GLY A 173 -9.62 0.42 -8.58
C GLY A 173 -10.46 1.56 -9.19
N ASP A 174 -11.25 1.26 -10.21
CA ASP A 174 -12.13 2.25 -10.86
C ASP A 174 -13.30 2.70 -9.97
N GLU A 175 -13.64 1.90 -8.97
CA GLU A 175 -14.68 2.20 -7.97
C GLU A 175 -14.09 2.60 -6.60
N ASP A 176 -12.80 3.01 -6.53
CA ASP A 176 -12.17 3.46 -5.28
C ASP A 176 -12.67 4.86 -4.87
N PRO A 177 -13.44 4.99 -3.76
CA PRO A 177 -13.94 6.28 -3.32
C PRO A 177 -12.95 7.06 -2.44
N ILE A 178 -11.87 6.42 -1.98
CA ILE A 178 -10.90 6.97 -1.03
C ILE A 178 -9.71 7.58 -1.76
N ALA A 179 -9.14 6.82 -2.71
CA ALA A 179 -8.08 7.27 -3.61
C ALA A 179 -8.53 7.09 -5.07
N PRO A 180 -9.37 8.00 -5.59
CA PRO A 180 -9.98 7.83 -6.90
C PRO A 180 -8.94 7.78 -8.03
N PRO A 181 -9.26 7.16 -9.19
CA PRO A 181 -8.33 6.94 -10.29
C PRO A 181 -7.51 8.15 -10.73
N ALA A 182 -8.11 9.34 -10.68
CA ALA A 182 -7.42 10.58 -11.01
C ALA A 182 -6.20 10.84 -10.12
N ARG A 183 -6.25 10.43 -8.84
CA ARG A 183 -5.12 10.56 -7.91
C ARG A 183 -3.99 9.59 -8.25
N GLY A 184 -4.32 8.34 -8.58
CA GLY A 184 -3.34 7.36 -9.04
C GLY A 184 -2.64 7.80 -10.34
N GLN A 185 -3.39 8.35 -11.29
CA GLN A 185 -2.83 8.91 -12.53
C GLN A 185 -1.89 10.09 -12.26
N GLN A 186 -2.30 11.03 -11.40
CA GLN A 186 -1.46 12.17 -11.01
C GLN A 186 -0.18 11.69 -10.31
N LEU A 187 -0.29 10.69 -9.42
CA LEU A 187 0.85 10.11 -8.72
C LEU A 187 1.87 9.52 -9.72
N ALA A 188 1.40 8.74 -10.69
CA ALA A 188 2.26 8.18 -11.72
C ALA A 188 2.90 9.27 -12.60
N GLN A 189 2.19 10.34 -12.94
CA GLN A 189 2.73 11.45 -13.71
C GLN A 189 3.81 12.24 -12.95
N ALA A 190 3.73 12.28 -11.62
CA ALA A 190 4.69 12.99 -10.78
C ALA A 190 5.99 12.19 -10.51
N MET A 191 5.97 10.87 -10.74
CA MET A 191 7.12 9.98 -10.54
C MET A 191 7.77 9.63 -11.88
N PRO A 192 9.10 9.82 -12.05
CA PRO A 192 9.77 9.73 -13.37
C PRO A 192 9.68 8.37 -14.07
N HIS A 193 9.58 7.29 -13.30
CA HIS A 193 9.58 5.91 -13.82
C HIS A 193 8.35 5.13 -13.34
N ALA A 194 7.22 5.83 -13.19
CA ALA A 194 5.99 5.19 -12.75
C ALA A 194 5.09 4.83 -13.93
N ARG A 195 4.41 3.69 -13.79
CA ARG A 195 3.34 3.21 -14.64
C ARG A 195 2.03 3.20 -13.86
N PHE A 196 0.94 3.62 -14.49
CA PHE A 196 -0.40 3.58 -13.93
C PHE A 196 -1.22 2.45 -14.54
N GLU A 197 -1.90 1.68 -13.70
CA GLU A 197 -2.84 0.65 -14.10
C GLU A 197 -4.18 0.84 -13.39
N LEU A 198 -5.26 0.82 -14.16
CA LEU A 198 -6.63 0.90 -13.67
C LEU A 198 -7.26 -0.50 -13.62
N MET A 199 -7.69 -0.89 -12.44
CA MET A 199 -8.44 -2.15 -12.26
C MET A 199 -9.95 -1.88 -12.35
N GLN A 200 -10.59 -2.47 -13.37
CA GLN A 200 -12.03 -2.39 -13.55
C GLN A 200 -12.76 -3.25 -12.52
N GLN A 201 -13.91 -2.79 -12.06
CA GLN A 201 -14.73 -3.47 -11.06
C GLN A 201 -13.96 -3.76 -9.77
N CYS A 202 -13.23 -2.76 -9.29
CA CYS A 202 -12.36 -2.87 -8.12
C CYS A 202 -12.48 -1.61 -7.25
N GLY A 203 -12.54 -1.80 -5.94
CA GLY A 203 -12.55 -0.73 -4.95
C GLY A 203 -11.13 -0.37 -4.48
N HIS A 204 -11.02 -0.02 -3.20
CA HIS A 204 -9.79 0.51 -2.60
C HIS A 204 -8.73 -0.56 -2.25
N LEU A 205 -9.11 -1.84 -2.17
CA LEU A 205 -8.22 -2.94 -1.79
C LEU A 205 -8.01 -3.95 -2.92
N PRO A 206 -7.31 -3.59 -4.03
CA PRO A 206 -7.10 -4.45 -5.19
C PRO A 206 -6.51 -5.82 -4.86
N ALA A 207 -5.57 -5.89 -3.91
CA ALA A 207 -4.96 -7.14 -3.49
C ALA A 207 -5.93 -8.10 -2.78
N LEU A 208 -7.02 -7.59 -2.22
CA LEU A 208 -8.07 -8.37 -1.57
C LEU A 208 -9.19 -8.74 -2.54
N GLU A 209 -9.63 -7.77 -3.36
CA GLU A 209 -10.78 -7.91 -4.25
C GLU A 209 -10.46 -8.69 -5.53
N GLN A 210 -9.28 -8.52 -6.10
CA GLN A 210 -8.85 -9.16 -7.34
C GLN A 210 -7.37 -9.61 -7.27
N PRO A 211 -7.02 -10.50 -6.33
CA PRO A 211 -5.61 -10.83 -6.05
C PRO A 211 -4.86 -11.42 -7.25
N ALA A 212 -5.51 -12.27 -8.03
CA ALA A 212 -4.88 -12.88 -9.21
C ALA A 212 -4.53 -11.86 -10.28
N ARG A 213 -5.42 -10.86 -10.51
CA ARG A 213 -5.18 -9.78 -11.48
C ARG A 213 -4.11 -8.81 -10.97
N ALA A 214 -4.16 -8.45 -9.69
CA ALA A 214 -3.13 -7.61 -9.06
C ALA A 214 -1.76 -8.27 -9.14
N ALA A 215 -1.66 -9.58 -8.85
CA ALA A 215 -0.43 -10.35 -8.98
C ALA A 215 0.09 -10.42 -10.42
N ALA A 216 -0.80 -10.64 -11.40
CA ALA A 216 -0.41 -10.68 -12.81
C ALA A 216 0.17 -9.36 -13.31
N LEU A 217 -0.40 -8.21 -12.90
CA LEU A 217 0.12 -6.88 -13.22
C LEU A 217 1.50 -6.65 -12.60
N PHE A 218 1.70 -7.07 -11.36
CA PHE A 218 3.01 -6.95 -10.72
C PHE A 218 4.05 -7.88 -11.36
N HIS A 219 3.67 -9.11 -11.70
CA HIS A 219 4.55 -10.04 -12.42
C HIS A 219 5.00 -9.49 -13.78
N ALA A 220 4.07 -8.92 -14.55
CA ALA A 220 4.37 -8.27 -15.82
C ALA A 220 5.31 -7.08 -15.63
N PHE A 221 5.05 -6.23 -14.64
CA PHE A 221 5.89 -5.10 -14.29
C PHE A 221 7.33 -5.50 -13.95
N LEU A 222 7.54 -6.56 -13.16
CA LEU A 222 8.87 -7.08 -12.84
C LEU A 222 9.61 -7.61 -14.08
N GLY A 223 8.88 -8.24 -15.02
CA GLY A 223 9.46 -8.74 -16.28
C GLY A 223 9.90 -7.63 -17.22
N GLU A 224 9.17 -6.53 -17.30
CA GLU A 224 9.50 -5.36 -18.12
C GLU A 224 10.69 -4.57 -17.53
N ASP A 225 10.75 -4.42 -16.20
CA ASP A 225 11.87 -3.76 -15.52
C ASP A 225 13.19 -4.52 -15.71
N ALA A 226 13.15 -5.84 -15.68
CA ALA A 226 14.31 -6.68 -15.97
C ALA A 226 14.81 -6.57 -17.42
N ALA A 227 13.96 -6.15 -18.36
CA ALA A 227 14.29 -5.97 -19.77
C ALA A 227 14.85 -4.58 -20.11
N GLN A 228 14.70 -3.58 -19.22
CA GLN A 228 15.26 -2.24 -19.42
C GLN A 228 16.65 -2.14 -18.76
N PRO A 229 17.73 -1.84 -19.56
CA PRO A 229 19.05 -1.64 -18.96
C PRO A 229 19.00 -0.39 -18.06
N HIS A 230 19.16 -0.58 -16.75
CA HIS A 230 19.41 0.52 -15.84
C HIS A 230 20.70 1.23 -16.26
N PRO A 231 20.71 2.58 -16.41
CA PRO A 231 21.96 3.30 -16.59
C PRO A 231 22.86 2.99 -15.39
N ALA A 232 24.09 2.55 -15.68
CA ALA A 232 25.08 2.22 -14.67
C ALA A 232 25.23 3.39 -13.68
N ARG A 233 25.16 3.05 -12.38
CA ARG A 233 25.39 3.99 -11.27
C ARG A 233 26.82 4.46 -11.22
#